data_46bedbea43222c79fe49593fb2329b99
#
_entry.id   46bedbea43222c79fe49593fb2329b99
#
_cell.length_a   1.000
_cell.length_b   1.000
_cell.length_c   1.000
_cell.angle_alpha   90.00
_cell.angle_beta   90.00
_cell.angle_gamma   90.00
#
_symmetry.space_group_name_H-M   'P 1'
#
loop_
_entity.id
_entity.type
_entity.pdbx_description
1 polymer ?
#
loop_
_entity_poly.entity_id
_entity_poly.type
_entity_poly.pdbx_seq_one_letter_code
_entity_poly.pdbx_strand_id
1 'polypeptide(L)'
;MNQKLWKTTACPYDCPDGCALHGCFDGKAVTLEPNPDLPYSTFLCGKGKRWADRATSSARLSSPLARKEGNLVPVSWEEALDLWAGKIRESVERNGPLSVMYLSSAGSMYFSKKLLPHVFASLGGYTTKIGNLCSSAGSFGLKQTFGEVPVTPPETVEAHSLGVLFWGRNALETHAHVVPVLKKVRERGGEIAALEIRNTPTTRFADRWWRLAPGGDWALAAWLCRRILDGEKDFAGWREHTANPGEFEAALKGLDSGSLLAAAGLNGEQAEDVYSWLLRFSPVTQYPAFGAQRYLHGDMQFRWIGALAVLLGAFSQKGAGLAFSKDEMALFPSRLSPAPAQVRSLSVSGWPVELQGLEPPVEVLVVSGADPVRQNPASDLVKKAYEKIPFTVCADFILSDTARASSMVLPITTFLEEEGDWRGSYWHSYLVRSHRVLPPRPGALEETEIFTRLARRLGLDCDLNAMKEEMDLEMRSSPMLEPVGKGVYRWNEPEYWRSGEKRAVLPVRVPEIAKGPAGYLRLVTVHRKEYINGQNWDVPSAAEIPVLSMNPSDAAGRGLKTGDNAVAVNCRGGSLKVRVAEDLSLGSGYCILPQGTRGVNLLTDPLVSPGSGAPFAESWITVEKAGVPVQGGSV
;
A
#
# COMPACT_ATOMS: atom_id res chain seq x y z
N MET A 1 -41.30 -16.41 -6.04
CA MET A 1 -40.09 -15.62 -6.17
C MET A 1 -39.19 -15.93 -4.96
N ASN A 2 -38.06 -16.63 -5.15
CA ASN A 2 -37.14 -16.85 -4.04
C ASN A 2 -36.64 -15.50 -3.58
N GLN A 3 -36.89 -15.18 -2.32
CA GLN A 3 -36.43 -13.96 -1.70
C GLN A 3 -34.89 -13.96 -1.75
N LYS A 4 -34.26 -12.98 -2.39
CA LYS A 4 -32.81 -12.87 -2.45
C LYS A 4 -32.24 -12.76 -1.02
N LEU A 5 -31.43 -13.73 -0.63
CA LEU A 5 -30.79 -13.72 0.69
C LEU A 5 -29.50 -12.88 0.63
N TRP A 6 -29.59 -11.65 1.08
CA TRP A 6 -28.47 -10.75 1.20
C TRP A 6 -27.63 -11.04 2.44
N LYS A 7 -26.33 -11.08 2.28
CA LYS A 7 -25.35 -11.29 3.35
C LYS A 7 -24.36 -10.15 3.38
N THR A 8 -23.96 -9.73 4.58
CA THR A 8 -22.90 -8.74 4.76
C THR A 8 -21.54 -9.37 4.50
N THR A 9 -20.71 -8.69 3.73
CA THR A 9 -19.30 -9.02 3.50
C THR A 9 -18.51 -7.74 3.36
N ALA A 10 -17.18 -7.80 3.25
CA ALA A 10 -16.33 -6.63 3.08
C ALA A 10 -15.46 -6.73 1.82
N CYS A 11 -15.14 -5.61 1.23
CA CYS A 11 -14.19 -5.56 0.13
C CYS A 11 -12.79 -5.94 0.62
N PRO A 12 -12.09 -6.93 0.01
CA PRO A 12 -10.80 -7.44 0.51
C PRO A 12 -9.61 -6.56 0.14
N TYR A 13 -9.81 -5.57 -0.71
CA TYR A 13 -8.73 -4.78 -1.29
C TYR A 13 -7.96 -3.95 -0.27
N ASP A 14 -6.66 -3.78 -0.53
CA ASP A 14 -5.77 -2.81 0.10
C ASP A 14 -6.17 -1.39 -0.30
N CYS A 15 -7.22 -0.88 0.35
CA CYS A 15 -7.87 0.39 0.06
C CYS A 15 -8.31 1.04 1.38
N PRO A 16 -8.14 2.38 1.53
CA PRO A 16 -8.55 3.09 2.74
C PRO A 16 -10.05 2.96 3.02
N ASP A 17 -10.87 2.81 1.98
CA ASP A 17 -12.32 2.83 2.10
C ASP A 17 -12.89 1.66 2.91
N GLY A 18 -12.24 0.48 2.96
CA GLY A 18 -12.67 -0.67 3.78
C GLY A 18 -14.16 -1.01 3.66
N CYS A 19 -14.74 -0.92 2.45
CA CYS A 19 -16.18 -0.92 2.20
C CYS A 19 -16.90 -2.16 2.73
N ALA A 20 -18.02 -1.94 3.42
CA ALA A 20 -19.01 -2.98 3.67
C ALA A 20 -19.87 -3.21 2.41
N LEU A 21 -20.15 -4.46 2.13
CA LEU A 21 -20.92 -4.88 0.96
C LEU A 21 -22.10 -5.77 1.38
N HIS A 22 -23.19 -5.69 0.65
CA HIS A 22 -24.21 -6.72 0.58
C HIS A 22 -23.94 -7.62 -0.62
N GLY A 23 -23.82 -8.91 -0.38
CA GLY A 23 -23.64 -9.93 -1.42
C GLY A 23 -24.83 -10.87 -1.46
N CYS A 24 -25.25 -11.24 -2.67
CA CYS A 24 -26.28 -12.26 -2.91
C CYS A 24 -25.83 -13.17 -4.04
N PHE A 25 -26.02 -14.48 -3.87
CA PHE A 25 -25.81 -15.50 -4.89
C PHE A 25 -27.12 -16.18 -5.22
N ASP A 26 -27.52 -16.19 -6.48
CA ASP A 26 -28.79 -16.77 -6.95
C ASP A 26 -28.68 -18.22 -7.47
N GLY A 27 -27.50 -18.84 -7.25
CA GLY A 27 -27.15 -20.16 -7.78
C GLY A 27 -26.38 -20.10 -9.11
N LYS A 28 -26.27 -18.91 -9.75
CA LYS A 28 -25.59 -18.73 -11.03
C LYS A 28 -24.65 -17.52 -11.02
N ALA A 29 -25.11 -16.41 -10.51
CA ALA A 29 -24.38 -15.14 -10.50
C ALA A 29 -24.32 -14.53 -9.09
N VAL A 30 -23.25 -13.76 -8.85
CA VAL A 30 -23.08 -12.95 -7.64
C VAL A 30 -23.54 -11.53 -7.95
N THR A 31 -24.37 -10.98 -7.08
CA THR A 31 -24.70 -9.54 -7.06
C THR A 31 -24.04 -8.92 -5.84
N LEU A 32 -23.38 -7.79 -6.03
CA LEU A 32 -22.76 -6.99 -4.96
C LEU A 32 -23.34 -5.59 -4.97
N GLU A 33 -23.68 -5.09 -3.78
CA GLU A 33 -24.19 -3.75 -3.57
C GLU A 33 -23.48 -3.12 -2.36
N PRO A 34 -23.41 -1.78 -2.24
CA PRO A 34 -22.89 -1.15 -1.02
C PRO A 34 -23.80 -1.49 0.16
N ASN A 35 -23.21 -1.69 1.33
CA ASN A 35 -23.95 -1.84 2.57
C ASN A 35 -24.03 -0.48 3.29
N PRO A 36 -25.23 0.13 3.39
CA PRO A 36 -25.41 1.46 3.98
C PRO A 36 -25.24 1.51 5.51
N ASP A 37 -25.17 0.36 6.19
CA ASP A 37 -24.88 0.28 7.63
C ASP A 37 -23.49 0.84 7.94
N LEU A 38 -22.57 0.85 6.95
CA LEU A 38 -21.32 1.58 7.01
C LEU A 38 -21.48 2.92 6.28
N PRO A 39 -21.45 4.07 6.98
CA PRO A 39 -21.76 5.39 6.40
C PRO A 39 -20.89 5.79 5.21
N TYR A 40 -19.67 5.24 5.13
CA TYR A 40 -18.71 5.50 4.05
C TYR A 40 -18.77 4.49 2.89
N SER A 41 -19.68 3.50 2.91
CA SER A 41 -19.93 2.58 1.79
C SER A 41 -21.08 3.06 0.92
N THR A 42 -21.00 4.28 0.42
CA THR A 42 -22.12 4.95 -0.28
C THR A 42 -22.36 4.47 -1.71
N PHE A 43 -21.40 3.81 -2.32
CA PHE A 43 -21.49 3.22 -3.67
C PHE A 43 -20.50 2.06 -3.83
N LEU A 44 -20.67 1.25 -4.87
CA LEU A 44 -19.72 0.20 -5.24
C LEU A 44 -18.82 0.71 -6.38
N CYS A 45 -17.52 0.89 -6.07
CA CYS A 45 -16.56 1.40 -7.06
C CYS A 45 -16.28 0.37 -8.18
N GLY A 46 -15.72 0.84 -9.31
CA GLY A 46 -15.44 -0.03 -10.47
C GLY A 46 -14.51 -1.22 -10.17
N LYS A 47 -13.60 -1.07 -9.21
CA LYS A 47 -12.73 -2.18 -8.76
C LYS A 47 -13.54 -3.23 -7.98
N GLY A 48 -14.38 -2.80 -7.04
CA GLY A 48 -15.23 -3.68 -6.24
C GLY A 48 -16.26 -4.44 -7.06
N LYS A 49 -16.84 -3.81 -8.09
CA LYS A 49 -17.80 -4.46 -9.01
C LYS A 49 -17.25 -5.71 -9.69
N ARG A 50 -15.95 -5.72 -10.02
CA ARG A 50 -15.30 -6.87 -10.69
C ARG A 50 -15.32 -8.15 -9.87
N TRP A 51 -15.47 -8.06 -8.55
CA TRP A 51 -15.49 -9.26 -7.70
C TRP A 51 -16.70 -10.18 -7.99
N ALA A 52 -17.81 -9.65 -8.46
CA ALA A 52 -18.95 -10.46 -8.88
C ALA A 52 -18.55 -11.45 -10.00
N ASP A 53 -17.85 -10.96 -11.04
CA ASP A 53 -17.39 -11.78 -12.17
C ASP A 53 -16.18 -12.64 -11.78
N ARG A 54 -15.25 -12.10 -10.97
CA ARG A 54 -14.05 -12.81 -10.51
C ARG A 54 -14.38 -14.05 -9.69
N ALA A 55 -15.39 -13.96 -8.82
CA ALA A 55 -15.77 -15.06 -7.95
C ALA A 55 -16.22 -16.31 -8.74
N THR A 56 -16.84 -16.12 -9.89
CA THR A 56 -17.38 -17.20 -10.75
C THR A 56 -16.53 -17.47 -11.99
N SER A 57 -15.42 -16.76 -12.18
CA SER A 57 -14.56 -16.86 -13.36
C SER A 57 -14.02 -18.28 -13.59
N SER A 58 -13.97 -18.71 -14.85
CA SER A 58 -13.31 -19.95 -15.27
C SER A 58 -11.79 -19.94 -15.13
N ALA A 59 -11.18 -18.74 -15.01
CA ALA A 59 -9.74 -18.59 -14.78
C ALA A 59 -9.31 -18.97 -13.35
N ARG A 60 -10.26 -19.18 -12.43
CA ARG A 60 -9.98 -19.62 -11.07
C ARG A 60 -9.50 -21.07 -11.03
N LEU A 61 -8.48 -21.29 -10.22
CA LEU A 61 -7.94 -22.63 -9.98
C LEU A 61 -8.96 -23.52 -9.25
N SER A 62 -8.94 -24.83 -9.56
CA SER A 62 -9.82 -25.84 -8.99
C SER A 62 -9.09 -27.11 -8.52
N SER A 63 -7.75 -27.14 -8.63
CA SER A 63 -6.92 -28.21 -8.11
C SER A 63 -5.53 -27.68 -7.80
N PRO A 64 -4.81 -28.25 -6.82
CA PRO A 64 -3.39 -28.00 -6.66
C PRO A 64 -2.61 -28.33 -7.93
N LEU A 65 -1.56 -27.57 -8.21
CA LEU A 65 -0.66 -27.80 -9.33
C LEU A 65 0.75 -28.03 -8.81
N ALA A 66 1.45 -29.01 -9.34
CA ALA A 66 2.87 -29.24 -9.06
C ALA A 66 3.68 -29.21 -10.35
N ARG A 67 4.91 -28.70 -10.29
CA ARG A 67 5.80 -28.65 -11.44
C ARG A 67 6.45 -30.02 -11.66
N LYS A 68 6.14 -30.65 -12.79
CA LYS A 68 6.74 -31.90 -13.25
C LYS A 68 7.30 -31.66 -14.65
N GLU A 69 8.56 -31.93 -14.87
CA GLU A 69 9.26 -31.76 -16.18
C GLU A 69 9.06 -30.35 -16.78
N GLY A 70 9.14 -29.32 -15.93
CA GLY A 70 8.97 -27.92 -16.35
C GLY A 70 7.53 -27.43 -16.43
N ASN A 71 6.51 -28.29 -16.42
CA ASN A 71 5.10 -27.94 -16.56
C ASN A 71 4.36 -28.03 -15.22
N LEU A 72 3.43 -27.09 -14.98
CA LEU A 72 2.48 -27.17 -13.86
C LEU A 72 1.36 -28.15 -14.24
N VAL A 73 1.25 -29.27 -13.53
CA VAL A 73 0.23 -30.30 -13.75
C VAL A 73 -0.65 -30.47 -12.52
N PRO A 74 -1.94 -30.77 -12.67
CA PRO A 74 -2.85 -31.04 -11.57
C PRO A 74 -2.37 -32.22 -10.72
N VAL A 75 -2.47 -32.07 -9.40
CA VAL A 75 -2.22 -33.13 -8.41
C VAL A 75 -3.35 -33.12 -7.36
N SER A 76 -3.46 -34.20 -6.58
CA SER A 76 -4.40 -34.23 -5.47
C SER A 76 -3.93 -33.33 -4.32
N TRP A 77 -4.85 -32.98 -3.42
CA TRP A 77 -4.49 -32.25 -2.19
C TRP A 77 -3.55 -33.07 -1.30
N GLU A 78 -3.73 -34.37 -1.22
CA GLU A 78 -2.85 -35.27 -0.45
C GLU A 78 -1.43 -35.25 -0.99
N GLU A 79 -1.25 -35.46 -2.31
CA GLU A 79 0.07 -35.38 -2.96
C GLU A 79 0.72 -34.01 -2.77
N ALA A 80 -0.03 -32.92 -2.91
CA ALA A 80 0.49 -31.57 -2.76
C ALA A 80 0.99 -31.31 -1.33
N LEU A 81 0.17 -31.66 -0.32
CA LEU A 81 0.50 -31.44 1.07
C LEU A 81 1.64 -32.34 1.55
N ASP A 82 1.68 -33.61 1.10
CA ASP A 82 2.76 -34.54 1.44
C ASP A 82 4.09 -34.08 0.84
N LEU A 83 4.09 -33.65 -0.42
CA LEU A 83 5.28 -33.08 -1.07
C LEU A 83 5.78 -31.83 -0.34
N TRP A 84 4.85 -30.90 -0.02
CA TRP A 84 5.20 -29.65 0.67
C TRP A 84 5.75 -29.90 2.07
N ALA A 85 5.07 -30.72 2.88
CA ALA A 85 5.53 -31.10 4.21
C ALA A 85 6.89 -31.82 4.15
N GLY A 86 7.09 -32.71 3.17
CA GLY A 86 8.36 -33.36 2.92
C GLY A 86 9.50 -32.38 2.67
N LYS A 87 9.27 -31.38 1.79
CA LYS A 87 10.27 -30.35 1.48
C LYS A 87 10.60 -29.46 2.68
N ILE A 88 9.62 -29.14 3.50
CA ILE A 88 9.86 -28.39 4.76
C ILE A 88 10.70 -29.24 5.71
N ARG A 89 10.36 -30.52 5.96
CA ARG A 89 11.14 -31.41 6.84
C ARG A 89 12.57 -31.54 6.38
N GLU A 90 12.79 -31.88 5.11
CA GLU A 90 14.14 -32.01 4.51
C GLU A 90 14.97 -30.73 4.71
N SER A 91 14.36 -29.55 4.52
CA SER A 91 15.03 -28.28 4.66
C SER A 91 15.35 -27.94 6.13
N VAL A 92 14.38 -28.16 7.03
CA VAL A 92 14.55 -27.87 8.47
C VAL A 92 15.56 -28.82 9.11
N GLU A 93 15.56 -30.11 8.75
CA GLU A 93 16.54 -31.11 9.23
C GLU A 93 17.96 -30.74 8.80
N ARG A 94 18.14 -30.22 7.59
CA ARG A 94 19.46 -29.87 7.04
C ARG A 94 19.97 -28.52 7.51
N ASN A 95 19.13 -27.52 7.51
CA ASN A 95 19.51 -26.11 7.62
C ASN A 95 18.79 -25.36 8.75
N GLY A 96 17.93 -26.03 9.51
CA GLY A 96 17.11 -25.39 10.55
C GLY A 96 15.95 -24.57 9.98
N PRO A 97 15.09 -24.06 10.88
CA PRO A 97 13.80 -23.46 10.48
C PRO A 97 13.93 -22.16 9.68
N LEU A 98 15.05 -21.43 9.77
CA LEU A 98 15.29 -20.22 8.98
C LEU A 98 15.46 -20.48 7.48
N SER A 99 15.62 -21.74 7.06
CA SER A 99 15.64 -22.14 5.65
C SER A 99 14.24 -22.12 5.00
N VAL A 100 13.19 -21.98 5.81
CA VAL A 100 11.82 -21.79 5.33
C VAL A 100 11.47 -20.30 5.37
N MET A 101 11.08 -19.74 4.23
CA MET A 101 10.68 -18.35 4.10
C MET A 101 9.18 -18.23 3.83
N TYR A 102 8.50 -17.39 4.58
CA TYR A 102 7.10 -17.04 4.36
C TYR A 102 6.96 -15.57 3.95
N LEU A 103 6.40 -15.33 2.75
CA LEU A 103 6.08 -14.02 2.21
C LEU A 103 4.58 -13.83 2.10
N SER A 104 4.05 -12.82 2.77
CA SER A 104 2.67 -12.38 2.61
C SER A 104 2.60 -10.88 2.31
N SER A 105 1.50 -10.43 1.75
CA SER A 105 1.25 -9.01 1.50
C SER A 105 -0.26 -8.72 1.57
N ALA A 106 -0.65 -7.52 1.12
CA ALA A 106 -2.01 -7.01 1.19
C ALA A 106 -2.91 -7.49 0.02
N GLY A 107 -2.74 -8.73 -0.46
CA GLY A 107 -3.63 -9.33 -1.47
C GLY A 107 -5.06 -9.50 -0.97
N SER A 108 -5.20 -9.70 0.35
CA SER A 108 -6.45 -9.64 1.09
C SER A 108 -6.19 -9.02 2.47
N MET A 109 -7.05 -8.09 2.88
CA MET A 109 -6.91 -7.34 4.14
C MET A 109 -7.76 -7.93 5.28
N TYR A 110 -8.08 -9.21 5.21
CA TYR A 110 -8.80 -9.91 6.26
C TYR A 110 -7.91 -10.30 7.45
N PHE A 111 -8.49 -10.33 8.65
CA PHE A 111 -7.78 -10.57 9.91
C PHE A 111 -7.18 -11.97 9.99
N SER A 112 -7.85 -12.99 9.45
CA SER A 112 -7.35 -14.38 9.43
C SER A 112 -5.97 -14.54 8.82
N LYS A 113 -5.55 -13.60 7.95
CA LYS A 113 -4.21 -13.65 7.32
C LYS A 113 -3.07 -13.46 8.35
N LYS A 114 -3.35 -12.85 9.51
CA LYS A 114 -2.40 -12.77 10.64
C LYS A 114 -2.16 -14.12 11.34
N LEU A 115 -3.03 -15.10 11.13
CA LEU A 115 -2.90 -16.42 11.74
C LEU A 115 -1.90 -17.32 10.98
N LEU A 116 -1.72 -17.11 9.67
CA LEU A 116 -0.92 -18.00 8.83
C LEU A 116 0.54 -18.17 9.29
N PRO A 117 1.25 -17.14 9.80
CA PRO A 117 2.61 -17.30 10.31
C PRO A 117 2.77 -18.29 11.48
N HIS A 118 1.69 -18.64 12.19
CA HIS A 118 1.75 -19.59 13.32
C HIS A 118 2.37 -20.93 12.95
N VAL A 119 2.05 -21.46 11.77
CA VAL A 119 2.60 -22.75 11.32
C VAL A 119 4.12 -22.68 11.23
N PHE A 120 4.67 -21.57 10.72
CA PHE A 120 6.12 -21.39 10.58
C PHE A 120 6.79 -21.07 11.93
N ALA A 121 6.12 -20.31 12.79
CA ALA A 121 6.59 -20.09 14.15
C ALA A 121 6.66 -21.39 14.96
N SER A 122 5.70 -22.31 14.76
CA SER A 122 5.67 -23.63 15.41
C SER A 122 6.78 -24.57 14.92
N LEU A 123 7.47 -24.26 13.82
CA LEU A 123 8.71 -24.94 13.41
C LEU A 123 9.94 -24.52 14.24
N GLY A 124 9.78 -23.58 15.18
CA GLY A 124 10.87 -22.98 15.95
C GLY A 124 11.45 -21.69 15.33
N GLY A 125 11.04 -21.34 14.11
CA GLY A 125 11.47 -20.12 13.44
C GLY A 125 11.18 -20.13 11.95
N TYR A 126 11.43 -18.99 11.30
CA TYR A 126 11.31 -18.86 9.84
C TYR A 126 11.96 -17.55 9.36
N THR A 127 12.17 -17.45 8.06
CA THR A 127 12.54 -16.21 7.38
C THR A 127 11.28 -15.52 6.86
N THR A 128 11.19 -14.21 6.96
CA THR A 128 10.06 -13.44 6.44
C THR A 128 10.51 -12.06 5.95
N LYS A 129 9.58 -11.26 5.48
CA LYS A 129 9.84 -9.86 5.13
C LYS A 129 9.49 -8.91 6.28
N ILE A 130 10.21 -7.79 6.35
CA ILE A 130 9.84 -6.63 7.15
C ILE A 130 9.47 -5.47 6.23
N GLY A 131 8.50 -4.65 6.66
CA GLY A 131 7.96 -3.55 5.90
C GLY A 131 6.90 -3.97 4.87
N ASN A 132 6.45 -2.99 4.11
CA ASN A 132 5.49 -3.20 3.01
C ASN A 132 5.78 -2.24 1.85
N LEU A 133 5.31 -2.58 0.65
CA LEU A 133 5.48 -1.77 -0.57
C LEU A 133 4.59 -0.51 -0.58
N CYS A 134 3.76 -0.32 0.44
CA CYS A 134 2.67 0.65 0.47
C CYS A 134 2.96 1.82 1.41
N SER A 135 2.95 1.61 2.75
CA SER A 135 2.91 2.69 3.75
C SER A 135 4.12 2.75 4.69
N SER A 136 5.09 1.84 4.59
CA SER A 136 6.13 1.66 5.61
C SER A 136 6.93 2.92 5.93
N ALA A 137 7.47 3.62 4.94
CA ALA A 137 8.32 4.79 5.18
C ALA A 137 7.53 5.94 5.83
N GLY A 138 6.32 6.23 5.33
CA GLY A 138 5.46 7.27 5.91
C GLY A 138 4.99 6.93 7.31
N SER A 139 4.57 5.69 7.55
CA SER A 139 4.19 5.22 8.89
C SER A 139 5.37 5.26 9.85
N PHE A 140 6.57 4.90 9.41
CA PHE A 140 7.79 5.02 10.21
C PHE A 140 8.07 6.48 10.59
N GLY A 141 8.01 7.41 9.62
CA GLY A 141 8.21 8.84 9.88
C GLY A 141 7.19 9.42 10.86
N LEU A 142 5.90 9.07 10.72
CA LEU A 142 4.87 9.51 11.64
C LEU A 142 5.03 8.90 13.04
N LYS A 143 5.41 7.62 13.15
CA LYS A 143 5.74 7.00 14.44
C LYS A 143 6.93 7.66 15.13
N GLN A 144 7.95 8.09 14.36
CA GLN A 144 9.07 8.87 14.90
C GLN A 144 8.62 10.24 15.42
N THR A 145 7.56 10.82 14.84
CA THR A 145 7.06 12.13 15.23
C THR A 145 6.05 12.04 16.37
N PHE A 146 5.07 11.12 16.30
CA PHE A 146 3.92 11.06 17.21
C PHE A 146 3.92 9.83 18.14
N GLY A 147 4.84 8.87 17.98
CA GLY A 147 4.80 7.57 18.65
C GLY A 147 3.86 6.56 17.98
N GLU A 148 2.95 7.03 17.16
CA GLU A 148 1.96 6.25 16.40
C GLU A 148 1.66 6.90 15.05
N VAL A 149 0.80 6.29 14.22
CA VAL A 149 0.29 6.92 13.00
C VAL A 149 -1.02 7.61 13.32
N PRO A 150 -1.04 8.96 13.40
CA PRO A 150 -2.26 9.69 13.71
C PRO A 150 -3.25 9.63 12.55
N VAL A 151 -4.54 9.52 12.87
CA VAL A 151 -5.62 9.64 11.90
C VAL A 151 -6.72 10.52 12.48
N THR A 152 -7.02 11.63 11.81
CA THR A 152 -8.21 12.43 12.08
C THR A 152 -9.41 11.68 11.49
N PRO A 153 -10.38 11.25 12.31
CA PRO A 153 -11.55 10.52 11.82
C PRO A 153 -12.34 11.34 10.78
N PRO A 154 -12.93 10.68 9.77
CA PRO A 154 -13.71 11.39 8.75
C PRO A 154 -14.90 12.17 9.34
N GLU A 155 -15.51 11.69 10.42
CA GLU A 155 -16.55 12.43 11.16
C GLU A 155 -16.05 13.76 11.70
N THR A 156 -14.82 13.79 12.21
CA THR A 156 -14.18 15.03 12.70
C THR A 156 -13.89 15.99 11.54
N VAL A 157 -13.43 15.45 10.40
CA VAL A 157 -13.18 16.25 9.19
C VAL A 157 -14.47 16.88 8.68
N GLU A 158 -15.53 16.08 8.52
CA GLU A 158 -16.84 16.62 8.06
C GLU A 158 -17.43 17.65 9.01
N ALA A 159 -17.24 17.50 10.33
CA ALA A 159 -17.85 18.37 11.32
C ALA A 159 -17.04 19.64 11.61
N HIS A 160 -15.72 19.62 11.45
CA HIS A 160 -14.87 20.68 12.00
C HIS A 160 -13.82 21.24 11.02
N SER A 161 -13.34 20.51 10.02
CA SER A 161 -12.31 21.03 9.11
C SER A 161 -12.89 22.07 8.15
N LEU A 162 -12.18 23.15 7.93
CA LEU A 162 -12.48 24.15 6.87
C LEU A 162 -11.52 24.00 5.68
N GLY A 163 -10.34 23.45 5.90
CA GLY A 163 -9.39 23.09 4.85
C GLY A 163 -9.13 21.58 4.81
N VAL A 164 -9.07 21.01 3.61
CA VAL A 164 -8.53 19.68 3.37
C VAL A 164 -7.39 19.78 2.38
N LEU A 165 -6.19 19.37 2.80
CA LEU A 165 -4.97 19.44 1.98
C LEU A 165 -4.47 18.04 1.62
N PHE A 166 -4.49 17.70 0.34
CA PHE A 166 -3.92 16.47 -0.19
C PHE A 166 -2.45 16.63 -0.56
N TRP A 167 -1.59 15.69 -0.08
CA TRP A 167 -0.18 15.59 -0.45
C TRP A 167 0.04 14.33 -1.28
N GLY A 168 0.29 14.47 -2.58
CA GLY A 168 0.55 13.35 -3.49
C GLY A 168 -0.58 12.30 -3.50
N ARG A 169 -1.85 12.74 -3.34
CA ARG A 169 -3.01 11.85 -3.23
C ARG A 169 -4.02 12.07 -4.36
N ASN A 170 -4.12 11.10 -5.24
CA ASN A 170 -5.21 11.06 -6.22
C ASN A 170 -6.45 10.36 -5.60
N ALA A 171 -7.09 11.04 -4.64
CA ALA A 171 -8.16 10.48 -3.82
C ALA A 171 -9.36 9.99 -4.65
N LEU A 172 -9.75 10.69 -5.71
CA LEU A 172 -10.91 10.32 -6.53
C LEU A 172 -10.72 8.99 -7.27
N GLU A 173 -9.49 8.50 -7.41
CA GLU A 173 -9.21 7.18 -8.00
C GLU A 173 -8.83 6.11 -6.96
N THR A 174 -8.25 6.51 -5.84
CA THR A 174 -7.68 5.56 -4.86
C THR A 174 -8.38 5.54 -3.51
N HIS A 175 -9.26 6.52 -3.24
CA HIS A 175 -9.98 6.75 -1.98
C HIS A 175 -11.32 7.44 -2.27
N ALA A 176 -12.13 6.85 -3.13
CA ALA A 176 -13.29 7.55 -3.72
C ALA A 176 -14.38 7.89 -2.70
N HIS A 177 -14.49 7.12 -1.61
CA HIS A 177 -15.50 7.35 -0.57
C HIS A 177 -15.19 8.55 0.36
N VAL A 178 -14.02 9.20 0.20
CA VAL A 178 -13.77 10.48 0.85
C VAL A 178 -14.60 11.64 0.25
N VAL A 179 -15.06 11.50 -1.01
CA VAL A 179 -15.78 12.59 -1.71
C VAL A 179 -17.00 13.11 -0.97
N PRO A 180 -17.88 12.29 -0.37
CA PRO A 180 -18.99 12.81 0.46
C PRO A 180 -18.50 13.67 1.64
N VAL A 181 -17.41 13.30 2.30
CA VAL A 181 -16.79 14.08 3.38
C VAL A 181 -16.32 15.45 2.86
N LEU A 182 -15.64 15.48 1.70
CA LEU A 182 -15.17 16.72 1.07
C LEU A 182 -16.33 17.66 0.71
N LYS A 183 -17.45 17.12 0.23
CA LYS A 183 -18.66 17.91 -0.06
C LYS A 183 -19.20 18.60 1.19
N LYS A 184 -19.26 17.89 2.32
CA LYS A 184 -19.70 18.46 3.60
C LYS A 184 -18.76 19.58 4.10
N VAL A 185 -17.44 19.44 3.87
CA VAL A 185 -16.49 20.52 4.15
C VAL A 185 -16.83 21.77 3.33
N ARG A 186 -17.09 21.62 2.01
CA ARG A 186 -17.49 22.73 1.14
C ARG A 186 -18.83 23.35 1.52
N GLU A 187 -19.83 22.56 1.90
CA GLU A 187 -21.15 23.03 2.35
C GLU A 187 -21.04 23.97 3.57
N ARG A 188 -19.97 23.85 4.36
CA ARG A 188 -19.65 24.74 5.47
C ARG A 188 -18.74 25.92 5.10
N GLY A 189 -18.51 26.16 3.80
CA GLY A 189 -17.64 27.23 3.32
C GLY A 189 -16.16 26.92 3.34
N GLY A 190 -15.78 25.65 3.51
CA GLY A 190 -14.40 25.20 3.43
C GLY A 190 -13.93 24.97 2.00
N GLU A 191 -12.62 24.80 1.82
CA GLU A 191 -11.97 24.50 0.54
C GLU A 191 -11.10 23.25 0.58
N ILE A 192 -10.94 22.65 -0.59
CA ILE A 192 -10.10 21.48 -0.83
C ILE A 192 -8.90 21.91 -1.66
N ALA A 193 -7.70 21.56 -1.22
CA ALA A 193 -6.47 21.86 -1.94
C ALA A 193 -5.65 20.60 -2.20
N ALA A 194 -4.82 20.62 -3.25
CA ALA A 194 -3.95 19.53 -3.62
C ALA A 194 -2.53 20.03 -3.91
N LEU A 195 -1.55 19.31 -3.37
CA LEU A 195 -0.13 19.40 -3.69
C LEU A 195 0.21 18.10 -4.45
N GLU A 196 0.50 18.22 -5.75
CA GLU A 196 0.62 17.05 -6.63
C GLU A 196 1.59 17.35 -7.78
N ILE A 197 2.31 16.34 -8.25
CA ILE A 197 3.30 16.48 -9.32
C ILE A 197 2.69 16.54 -10.74
N ARG A 198 1.40 16.24 -10.87
CA ARG A 198 0.68 16.14 -12.15
C ARG A 198 -0.80 16.50 -12.01
N ASN A 199 -1.45 16.74 -13.15
CA ASN A 199 -2.90 16.86 -13.18
C ASN A 199 -3.57 15.49 -12.95
N THR A 200 -4.55 15.43 -12.04
CA THR A 200 -5.31 14.23 -11.68
C THR A 200 -6.79 14.55 -11.56
N PRO A 201 -7.68 13.55 -11.50
CA PRO A 201 -9.08 13.81 -11.13
C PRO A 201 -9.22 14.58 -9.81
N THR A 202 -8.33 14.35 -8.85
CA THR A 202 -8.36 15.05 -7.55
C THR A 202 -7.93 16.50 -7.68
N THR A 203 -6.89 16.81 -8.46
CA THR A 203 -6.48 18.22 -8.67
C THR A 203 -7.52 19.02 -9.43
N ARG A 204 -8.27 18.39 -10.35
CA ARG A 204 -9.40 19.02 -11.05
C ARG A 204 -10.64 19.22 -10.16
N PHE A 205 -10.82 18.37 -9.16
CA PHE A 205 -11.89 18.49 -8.18
C PHE A 205 -11.54 19.51 -7.09
N ALA A 206 -10.27 19.67 -6.73
CA ALA A 206 -9.81 20.61 -5.72
C ALA A 206 -10.06 22.07 -6.13
N ASP A 207 -10.24 22.94 -5.15
CA ASP A 207 -10.42 24.39 -5.37
C ASP A 207 -9.08 25.07 -5.66
N ARG A 208 -7.98 24.48 -5.18
CA ARG A 208 -6.60 24.91 -5.40
C ARG A 208 -5.70 23.71 -5.71
N TRP A 209 -4.74 23.92 -6.63
CA TRP A 209 -3.69 22.96 -6.93
C TRP A 209 -2.36 23.68 -7.17
N TRP A 210 -1.33 23.22 -6.46
CA TRP A 210 0.05 23.64 -6.68
C TRP A 210 0.88 22.42 -7.09
N ARG A 211 1.64 22.59 -8.17
CA ARG A 211 2.47 21.53 -8.71
C ARG A 211 3.81 21.49 -7.99
N LEU A 212 4.09 20.40 -7.26
CA LEU A 212 5.37 20.17 -6.63
C LEU A 212 6.36 19.47 -7.56
N ALA A 213 7.65 19.59 -7.25
CA ALA A 213 8.69 18.70 -7.76
C ALA A 213 8.59 17.32 -7.08
N PRO A 214 8.88 16.20 -7.80
CA PRO A 214 8.89 14.87 -7.20
C PRO A 214 9.85 14.78 -6.01
N GLY A 215 9.34 14.45 -4.82
CA GLY A 215 10.09 14.35 -3.58
C GLY A 215 10.34 15.68 -2.85
N GLY A 216 9.70 16.75 -3.28
CA GLY A 216 9.83 18.08 -2.69
C GLY A 216 8.82 18.42 -1.57
N ASP A 217 7.93 17.50 -1.20
CA ASP A 217 6.88 17.73 -0.20
C ASP A 217 7.45 18.20 1.15
N TRP A 218 8.51 17.56 1.65
CA TRP A 218 9.18 17.94 2.89
C TRP A 218 9.70 19.38 2.86
N ALA A 219 10.19 19.82 1.70
CA ALA A 219 10.81 21.15 1.57
C ALA A 219 9.75 22.25 1.67
N LEU A 220 8.58 22.05 1.02
CA LEU A 220 7.45 22.96 1.21
C LEU A 220 6.94 22.92 2.66
N ALA A 221 6.80 21.73 3.26
CA ALA A 221 6.38 21.62 4.65
C ALA A 221 7.35 22.34 5.62
N ALA A 222 8.67 22.22 5.43
CA ALA A 222 9.68 22.92 6.20
C ALA A 222 9.62 24.44 6.00
N TRP A 223 9.46 24.88 4.76
CA TRP A 223 9.28 26.31 4.43
C TRP A 223 8.03 26.89 5.11
N LEU A 224 6.91 26.17 5.04
CA LEU A 224 5.65 26.55 5.69
C LEU A 224 5.79 26.59 7.22
N CYS A 225 6.47 25.62 7.83
CA CYS A 225 6.77 25.63 9.26
C CYS A 225 7.56 26.89 9.65
N ARG A 226 8.61 27.22 8.89
CA ARG A 226 9.39 28.44 9.12
C ARG A 226 8.52 29.68 8.97
N ARG A 227 7.73 29.77 7.90
CA ARG A 227 6.86 30.92 7.61
C ARG A 227 5.79 31.13 8.68
N ILE A 228 5.28 30.04 9.29
CA ILE A 228 4.36 30.11 10.43
C ILE A 228 5.06 30.67 11.66
N LEU A 229 6.31 30.26 11.96
CA LEU A 229 7.06 30.75 13.11
C LEU A 229 7.52 32.21 12.96
N ASP A 230 7.77 32.66 11.72
CA ASP A 230 8.10 34.06 11.42
C ASP A 230 6.87 34.98 11.40
N GLY A 231 5.65 34.41 11.43
CA GLY A 231 4.38 35.13 11.41
C GLY A 231 3.89 35.54 12.81
N GLU A 232 2.91 36.45 12.84
CA GLU A 232 2.29 36.91 14.09
C GLU A 232 1.30 35.91 14.71
N LYS A 233 0.86 34.90 13.94
CA LYS A 233 -0.17 33.93 14.36
C LYS A 233 0.48 32.75 15.04
N ASP A 234 0.50 32.74 16.37
CA ASP A 234 0.80 31.55 17.15
C ASP A 234 -0.44 30.64 17.16
N PHE A 235 -0.38 29.51 16.46
CA PHE A 235 -1.38 28.45 16.59
C PHE A 235 -1.15 27.81 17.96
N ALA A 236 -1.97 28.20 18.93
CA ALA A 236 -1.82 28.02 20.36
C ALA A 236 -1.32 26.61 20.77
N GLY A 237 -0.26 26.59 21.55
CA GLY A 237 0.15 25.42 22.31
C GLY A 237 1.08 24.42 21.58
N TRP A 238 1.57 24.68 20.35
CA TRP A 238 2.42 23.72 19.66
C TRP A 238 3.70 23.39 20.47
N ARG A 239 4.27 24.37 21.20
CA ARG A 239 5.47 24.16 22.05
C ARG A 239 5.19 23.22 23.22
N GLU A 240 4.00 23.32 23.83
CA GLU A 240 3.57 22.46 24.93
C GLU A 240 3.40 21.00 24.49
N HIS A 241 3.02 20.79 23.22
CA HIS A 241 2.83 19.49 22.61
C HIS A 241 4.09 18.94 21.90
N THR A 242 5.23 19.61 22.04
CA THR A 242 6.48 19.26 21.36
C THR A 242 7.58 18.96 22.38
N ALA A 243 8.33 17.87 22.17
CA ALA A 243 9.43 17.47 23.07
C ALA A 243 10.72 18.28 22.84
N ASN A 244 10.93 18.81 21.62
CA ASN A 244 12.17 19.48 21.19
C ASN A 244 11.93 20.82 20.49
N PRO A 245 11.12 21.75 21.05
CA PRO A 245 10.75 22.99 20.36
C PRO A 245 11.94 23.89 20.04
N GLY A 246 12.89 24.04 20.96
CA GLY A 246 14.08 24.88 20.75
C GLY A 246 15.02 24.35 19.67
N GLU A 247 15.25 23.05 19.63
CA GLU A 247 16.06 22.41 18.58
C GLU A 247 15.40 22.53 17.20
N PHE A 248 14.09 22.36 17.15
CA PHE A 248 13.31 22.50 15.92
C PHE A 248 13.37 23.93 15.37
N GLU A 249 13.19 24.94 16.22
CA GLU A 249 13.29 26.36 15.81
C GLU A 249 14.71 26.70 15.33
N ALA A 250 15.74 26.21 16.02
CA ALA A 250 17.14 26.41 15.62
C ALA A 250 17.42 25.77 14.26
N ALA A 251 16.91 24.55 14.04
CA ALA A 251 17.04 23.85 12.76
C ALA A 251 16.38 24.64 11.62
N LEU A 252 15.14 25.11 11.81
CA LEU A 252 14.42 25.90 10.80
C LEU A 252 15.13 27.21 10.44
N LYS A 253 15.68 27.92 11.43
CA LYS A 253 16.44 29.16 11.20
C LYS A 253 17.69 28.95 10.33
N GLY A 254 18.29 27.77 10.41
CA GLY A 254 19.46 27.38 9.60
C GLY A 254 19.14 27.01 8.15
N LEU A 255 17.88 26.84 7.78
CA LEU A 255 17.49 26.46 6.42
C LEU A 255 17.38 27.69 5.50
N ASP A 256 17.93 27.58 4.30
CA ASP A 256 17.79 28.61 3.27
C ASP A 256 16.43 28.49 2.55
N SER A 257 15.63 29.57 2.61
CA SER A 257 14.30 29.61 1.99
C SER A 257 14.32 29.39 0.48
N GLY A 258 15.34 29.92 -0.22
CA GLY A 258 15.46 29.75 -1.67
C GLY A 258 15.71 28.29 -2.04
N SER A 259 16.58 27.62 -1.29
CA SER A 259 16.87 26.18 -1.47
C SER A 259 15.65 25.30 -1.18
N LEU A 260 14.86 25.63 -0.16
CA LEU A 260 13.61 24.90 0.14
C LEU A 260 12.60 25.05 -0.99
N LEU A 261 12.38 26.26 -1.50
CA LEU A 261 11.45 26.51 -2.60
C LEU A 261 11.92 25.84 -3.90
N ALA A 262 13.21 25.89 -4.20
CA ALA A 262 13.79 25.18 -5.34
C ALA A 262 13.58 23.67 -5.23
N ALA A 263 13.77 23.08 -4.05
CA ALA A 263 13.52 21.66 -3.79
C ALA A 263 12.03 21.30 -3.91
N ALA A 264 11.13 22.17 -3.47
CA ALA A 264 9.69 22.01 -3.61
C ALA A 264 9.20 22.19 -5.06
N GLY A 265 9.99 22.86 -5.91
CA GLY A 265 9.62 23.21 -7.28
C GLY A 265 8.60 24.36 -7.37
N LEU A 266 8.59 25.25 -6.36
CA LEU A 266 7.72 26.42 -6.26
C LEU A 266 8.53 27.71 -6.25
N ASN A 267 7.92 28.80 -6.71
CA ASN A 267 8.44 30.14 -6.46
C ASN A 267 7.84 30.72 -5.16
N GLY A 268 8.35 31.89 -4.73
CA GLY A 268 7.91 32.55 -3.50
C GLY A 268 6.43 32.90 -3.47
N GLU A 269 5.88 33.39 -4.58
CA GLU A 269 4.47 33.75 -4.71
C GLU A 269 3.55 32.52 -4.54
N GLN A 270 3.90 31.41 -5.18
CA GLN A 270 3.16 30.15 -5.05
C GLN A 270 3.19 29.61 -3.62
N ALA A 271 4.35 29.67 -2.94
CA ALA A 271 4.47 29.22 -1.56
C ALA A 271 3.69 30.12 -0.58
N GLU A 272 3.70 31.44 -0.79
CA GLU A 272 2.88 32.38 -0.01
C GLU A 272 1.36 32.18 -0.28
N ASP A 273 0.95 31.79 -1.48
CA ASP A 273 -0.44 31.42 -1.77
C ASP A 273 -0.86 30.17 -0.97
N VAL A 274 0.01 29.14 -0.88
CA VAL A 274 -0.23 27.96 -0.01
C VAL A 274 -0.35 28.38 1.45
N TYR A 275 0.57 29.22 1.94
CA TYR A 275 0.56 29.72 3.32
C TYR A 275 -0.72 30.49 3.62
N SER A 276 -1.11 31.42 2.75
CA SER A 276 -2.33 32.23 2.87
C SER A 276 -3.59 31.38 2.89
N TRP A 277 -3.64 30.33 2.05
CA TRP A 277 -4.72 29.36 2.02
C TRP A 277 -4.83 28.59 3.35
N LEU A 278 -3.69 28.10 3.92
CA LEU A 278 -3.66 27.43 5.21
C LEU A 278 -4.21 28.30 6.35
N LEU A 279 -3.85 29.58 6.36
CA LEU A 279 -4.35 30.51 7.37
C LEU A 279 -5.86 30.78 7.24
N ARG A 280 -6.32 30.92 5.99
CA ARG A 280 -7.72 31.25 5.69
C ARG A 280 -8.67 30.10 6.01
N PHE A 281 -8.27 28.87 5.71
CA PHE A 281 -9.12 27.69 5.85
C PHE A 281 -8.76 26.82 7.06
N SER A 282 -8.07 27.39 8.06
CA SER A 282 -7.86 26.69 9.35
C SER A 282 -9.19 26.54 10.10
N PRO A 283 -9.47 25.33 10.69
CA PRO A 283 -8.62 24.16 10.87
C PRO A 283 -8.45 23.31 9.60
N VAL A 284 -7.21 22.87 9.35
CA VAL A 284 -6.84 22.06 8.18
C VAL A 284 -6.54 20.62 8.56
N THR A 285 -7.23 19.68 7.92
CA THR A 285 -6.80 18.27 7.92
C THR A 285 -5.96 17.97 6.70
N GLN A 286 -4.77 17.40 6.92
CA GLN A 286 -3.83 17.01 5.88
C GLN A 286 -3.99 15.52 5.56
N TYR A 287 -4.04 15.18 4.27
CA TYR A 287 -4.15 13.83 3.74
C TYR A 287 -2.89 13.47 2.92
N PRO A 288 -1.75 13.18 3.58
CA PRO A 288 -0.61 12.65 2.84
C PRO A 288 -0.92 11.26 2.30
N ALA A 289 -0.28 10.91 1.18
CA ALA A 289 -0.51 9.62 0.54
C ALA A 289 0.78 8.89 0.18
N PHE A 290 0.61 7.68 -0.30
CA PHE A 290 1.72 6.78 -0.63
C PHE A 290 2.66 7.36 -1.70
N GLY A 291 2.19 8.27 -2.56
CA GLY A 291 3.03 8.99 -3.52
C GLY A 291 4.15 9.78 -2.85
N ALA A 292 3.85 10.50 -1.78
CA ALA A 292 4.80 11.35 -1.06
C ALA A 292 5.92 10.57 -0.33
N GLN A 293 5.76 9.26 -0.06
CA GLN A 293 6.77 8.46 0.66
C GLN A 293 7.67 7.60 -0.24
N ARG A 294 7.45 7.57 -1.57
CA ARG A 294 8.14 6.65 -2.49
C ARG A 294 9.56 7.08 -2.87
N TYR A 295 10.25 7.75 -1.95
CA TYR A 295 11.61 8.26 -2.07
C TYR A 295 12.50 7.63 -0.98
N LEU A 296 13.82 7.68 -1.16
CA LEU A 296 14.77 7.20 -0.13
C LEU A 296 14.56 7.88 1.23
N HIS A 297 14.14 9.13 1.22
CA HIS A 297 13.80 9.91 2.41
C HIS A 297 12.27 10.01 2.66
N GLY A 298 11.53 8.97 2.30
CA GLY A 298 10.06 8.96 2.44
C GLY A 298 9.57 9.14 3.88
N ASP A 299 10.34 8.72 4.88
CA ASP A 299 10.10 8.98 6.30
C ASP A 299 10.20 10.47 6.64
N MET A 300 11.23 11.17 6.12
CA MET A 300 11.41 12.60 6.36
C MET A 300 10.33 13.47 5.71
N GLN A 301 9.79 13.05 4.55
CA GLN A 301 8.60 13.68 3.96
C GLN A 301 7.47 13.77 5.00
N PHE A 302 7.18 12.63 5.64
CA PHE A 302 6.08 12.53 6.59
C PHE A 302 6.37 13.18 7.94
N ARG A 303 7.64 13.19 8.37
CA ARG A 303 8.03 13.92 9.58
C ARG A 303 7.83 15.43 9.42
N TRP A 304 8.18 16.01 8.26
CA TRP A 304 7.98 17.44 7.99
C TRP A 304 6.51 17.78 7.80
N ILE A 305 5.72 16.94 7.10
CA ILE A 305 4.26 17.11 7.01
C ILE A 305 3.62 16.99 8.40
N GLY A 306 4.11 16.08 9.24
CA GLY A 306 3.71 15.93 10.64
C GLY A 306 4.03 17.16 11.48
N ALA A 307 5.22 17.73 11.32
CA ALA A 307 5.60 18.99 11.99
C ALA A 307 4.66 20.15 11.60
N LEU A 308 4.36 20.27 10.30
CA LEU A 308 3.39 21.27 9.83
C LEU A 308 2.00 21.05 10.47
N ALA A 309 1.54 19.81 10.62
CA ALA A 309 0.28 19.52 11.29
C ALA A 309 0.28 19.97 12.76
N VAL A 310 1.38 19.73 13.48
CA VAL A 310 1.54 20.21 14.87
C VAL A 310 1.46 21.72 14.95
N LEU A 311 2.16 22.45 14.08
CA LEU A 311 2.14 23.92 14.05
C LEU A 311 0.78 24.47 13.62
N LEU A 312 0.00 23.73 12.84
CA LEU A 312 -1.38 24.08 12.46
C LEU A 312 -2.44 23.71 13.51
N GLY A 313 -2.02 23.29 14.70
CA GLY A 313 -2.92 23.05 15.83
C GLY A 313 -3.53 21.63 15.87
N ALA A 314 -2.85 20.63 15.34
CA ALA A 314 -3.37 19.25 15.35
C ALA A 314 -3.70 18.72 16.76
N PHE A 315 -3.02 19.17 17.81
CA PHE A 315 -3.29 18.79 19.21
C PHE A 315 -4.36 19.65 19.89
N SER A 316 -4.52 20.90 19.47
CA SER A 316 -5.33 21.90 20.20
C SER A 316 -6.64 22.25 19.50
N GLN A 317 -6.78 21.96 18.20
CA GLN A 317 -7.92 22.41 17.39
C GLN A 317 -8.63 21.24 16.71
N LYS A 318 -9.92 21.04 17.04
CA LYS A 318 -10.74 20.04 16.33
C LYS A 318 -10.81 20.37 14.83
N GLY A 319 -10.64 19.37 13.99
CA GLY A 319 -10.61 19.52 12.53
C GLY A 319 -9.23 19.84 11.95
N ALA A 320 -8.23 20.19 12.78
CA ALA A 320 -6.84 20.17 12.36
C ALA A 320 -6.25 18.77 12.58
N GLY A 321 -5.34 18.33 11.71
CA GLY A 321 -4.66 17.05 11.91
C GLY A 321 -4.17 16.37 10.65
N LEU A 322 -4.02 15.05 10.76
CA LEU A 322 -3.51 14.16 9.70
C LEU A 322 -4.45 12.98 9.50
N ALA A 323 -4.54 12.49 8.26
CA ALA A 323 -5.20 11.23 7.92
C ALA A 323 -4.35 10.46 6.90
N PHE A 324 -3.55 9.50 7.38
CA PHE A 324 -2.71 8.67 6.51
C PHE A 324 -3.19 7.22 6.47
N SER A 325 -2.58 6.33 7.22
CA SER A 325 -2.83 4.89 7.20
C SER A 325 -2.71 4.36 8.63
N LYS A 326 -3.82 4.31 9.36
CA LYS A 326 -3.82 3.68 10.68
C LYS A 326 -3.69 2.17 10.57
N ASP A 327 -3.35 1.52 11.66
CA ASP A 327 -3.37 0.06 11.74
C ASP A 327 -4.84 -0.42 11.74
N GLU A 328 -5.30 -0.91 10.61
CA GLU A 328 -6.66 -1.45 10.43
C GLU A 328 -6.89 -2.75 11.20
N MET A 329 -5.81 -3.38 11.67
CA MET A 329 -5.83 -4.60 12.45
C MET A 329 -5.48 -4.37 13.93
N ALA A 330 -5.56 -3.14 14.43
CA ALA A 330 -5.23 -2.81 15.83
C ALA A 330 -6.09 -3.57 16.85
N LEU A 331 -7.30 -3.98 16.47
CA LEU A 331 -8.20 -4.79 17.30
C LEU A 331 -8.00 -6.32 17.14
N PHE A 332 -7.08 -6.76 16.30
CA PHE A 332 -6.76 -8.19 16.23
C PHE A 332 -6.30 -8.68 17.61
N PRO A 333 -6.88 -9.79 18.12
CA PRO A 333 -6.55 -10.27 19.46
C PRO A 333 -5.06 -10.58 19.62
N SER A 334 -4.36 -9.81 20.43
CA SER A 334 -2.89 -9.92 20.58
C SER A 334 -2.43 -11.29 21.07
N ARG A 335 -3.26 -11.99 21.88
CA ARG A 335 -3.00 -13.36 22.35
C ARG A 335 -2.97 -14.39 21.21
N LEU A 336 -3.62 -14.08 20.09
CA LEU A 336 -3.59 -14.87 18.86
C LEU A 336 -2.46 -14.44 17.91
N SER A 337 -1.49 -13.66 18.37
CA SER A 337 -0.26 -13.42 17.63
C SER A 337 0.66 -14.63 17.74
N PRO A 338 1.48 -14.95 16.71
CA PRO A 338 2.40 -16.07 16.76
C PRO A 338 3.29 -16.02 18.01
N ALA A 339 3.51 -17.18 18.64
CA ALA A 339 4.44 -17.30 19.75
C ALA A 339 5.84 -16.81 19.37
N PRO A 340 6.64 -16.32 20.31
CA PRO A 340 8.03 -15.96 20.05
C PRO A 340 8.78 -17.11 19.40
N ALA A 341 9.34 -16.86 18.23
CA ALA A 341 10.13 -17.81 17.46
C ALA A 341 11.36 -17.09 16.92
N GLN A 342 12.35 -17.83 16.47
CA GLN A 342 13.48 -17.24 15.76
C GLN A 342 13.02 -16.72 14.39
N VAL A 343 13.01 -15.40 14.20
CA VAL A 343 12.57 -14.78 12.94
C VAL A 343 13.71 -14.00 12.30
N ARG A 344 14.07 -14.40 11.08
CA ARG A 344 14.97 -13.64 10.23
C ARG A 344 14.15 -12.79 9.28
N SER A 345 14.35 -11.47 9.32
CA SER A 345 13.60 -10.51 8.51
C SER A 345 14.43 -9.92 7.39
N LEU A 346 13.93 -9.95 6.17
CA LEU A 346 14.49 -9.32 4.99
C LEU A 346 13.64 -8.13 4.58
N SER A 347 14.22 -7.10 3.98
CA SER A 347 13.42 -5.94 3.56
C SER A 347 12.48 -6.29 2.40
N VAL A 348 11.27 -5.74 2.40
CA VAL A 348 10.23 -6.07 1.40
C VAL A 348 10.66 -5.79 -0.04
N SER A 349 11.49 -4.79 -0.28
CA SER A 349 11.99 -4.43 -1.61
C SER A 349 13.33 -5.06 -1.95
N GLY A 350 14.20 -5.27 -0.95
CA GLY A 350 15.58 -5.75 -1.11
C GLY A 350 15.75 -7.26 -0.98
N TRP A 351 14.74 -8.02 -0.51
CA TRP A 351 14.88 -9.44 -0.21
C TRP A 351 15.51 -10.29 -1.35
N PRO A 352 15.29 -10.03 -2.65
CA PRO A 352 15.91 -10.83 -3.71
C PRO A 352 17.44 -10.67 -3.75
N VAL A 353 17.94 -9.52 -3.28
CA VAL A 353 19.39 -9.25 -3.15
C VAL A 353 19.90 -9.78 -1.82
N GLU A 354 19.16 -9.53 -0.74
CA GLU A 354 19.50 -9.94 0.62
C GLU A 354 19.55 -11.47 0.81
N LEU A 355 18.86 -12.24 -0.04
CA LEU A 355 18.96 -13.70 -0.05
C LEU A 355 20.36 -14.21 -0.38
N GLN A 356 21.19 -13.41 -1.04
CA GLN A 356 22.52 -13.85 -1.45
C GLN A 356 23.45 -13.90 -0.24
N GLY A 357 24.03 -15.08 0.00
CA GLY A 357 24.97 -15.28 1.11
C GLY A 357 24.31 -15.45 2.49
N LEU A 358 23.00 -15.69 2.55
CA LEU A 358 22.34 -16.04 3.81
C LEU A 358 22.79 -17.40 4.33
N GLU A 359 23.06 -17.47 5.64
CA GLU A 359 23.32 -18.70 6.36
C GLU A 359 22.32 -18.86 7.52
N PRO A 360 21.53 -19.91 7.56
CA PRO A 360 21.33 -20.90 6.47
C PRO A 360 20.63 -20.28 5.25
N PRO A 361 20.80 -20.90 4.05
CA PRO A 361 20.12 -20.46 2.84
C PRO A 361 18.61 -20.70 2.93
N VAL A 362 17.82 -19.95 2.15
CA VAL A 362 16.38 -20.23 1.98
C VAL A 362 16.22 -21.35 0.95
N GLU A 363 15.61 -22.46 1.34
CA GLU A 363 15.34 -23.60 0.47
C GLU A 363 13.86 -23.79 0.15
N VAL A 364 12.97 -23.32 1.03
CA VAL A 364 11.52 -23.36 0.82
C VAL A 364 10.97 -21.94 0.93
N LEU A 365 10.31 -21.47 -0.12
CA LEU A 365 9.59 -20.18 -0.12
C LEU A 365 8.10 -20.41 -0.26
N VAL A 366 7.33 -19.88 0.67
CA VAL A 366 5.86 -19.91 0.66
C VAL A 366 5.33 -18.49 0.47
N VAL A 367 4.47 -18.30 -0.52
CA VAL A 367 3.86 -17.01 -0.83
C VAL A 367 2.34 -17.10 -0.72
N SER A 368 1.74 -16.18 0.02
CA SER A 368 0.30 -16.07 0.21
C SER A 368 -0.13 -14.60 0.16
N GLY A 369 -1.24 -14.29 -0.51
CA GLY A 369 -1.75 -12.94 -0.62
C GLY A 369 -0.78 -11.93 -1.23
N ALA A 370 0.14 -12.37 -2.09
CA ALA A 370 1.19 -11.56 -2.70
C ALA A 370 1.53 -12.05 -4.12
N ASP A 371 1.99 -11.14 -4.97
CA ASP A 371 2.53 -11.45 -6.30
C ASP A 371 3.91 -10.78 -6.47
N PRO A 372 4.96 -11.24 -5.72
CA PRO A 372 6.27 -10.61 -5.72
C PRO A 372 6.94 -10.59 -7.10
N VAL A 373 6.73 -11.58 -7.96
CA VAL A 373 7.27 -11.60 -9.33
C VAL A 373 6.76 -10.42 -10.16
N ARG A 374 5.56 -9.91 -9.87
CA ARG A 374 4.96 -8.77 -10.56
C ARG A 374 5.12 -7.47 -9.80
N GLN A 375 4.98 -7.50 -8.46
CA GLN A 375 4.79 -6.30 -7.63
C GLN A 375 6.09 -5.76 -7.03
N ASN A 376 7.06 -6.61 -6.73
CA ASN A 376 8.32 -6.15 -6.15
C ASN A 376 9.16 -5.36 -7.17
N PRO A 377 9.89 -4.32 -6.72
CA PRO A 377 10.87 -3.68 -7.57
C PRO A 377 11.94 -4.68 -8.01
N ALA A 378 12.60 -4.39 -9.12
CA ALA A 378 13.60 -5.28 -9.73
C ALA A 378 13.06 -6.70 -9.99
N SER A 379 11.94 -6.80 -10.71
CA SER A 379 11.26 -8.08 -10.96
C SER A 379 12.13 -9.12 -11.69
N ASP A 380 13.19 -8.72 -12.39
CA ASP A 380 14.24 -9.58 -12.92
C ASP A 380 15.04 -10.28 -11.81
N LEU A 381 15.39 -9.57 -10.74
CA LEU A 381 16.08 -10.15 -9.58
C LEU A 381 15.16 -11.08 -8.78
N VAL A 382 13.88 -10.73 -8.67
CA VAL A 382 12.87 -11.62 -8.06
C VAL A 382 12.80 -12.95 -8.79
N LYS A 383 12.72 -12.94 -10.13
CA LYS A 383 12.71 -14.16 -10.95
C LYS A 383 13.97 -14.98 -10.75
N LYS A 384 15.15 -14.35 -10.77
CA LYS A 384 16.42 -15.01 -10.49
C LYS A 384 16.48 -15.63 -9.09
N ALA A 385 15.88 -14.98 -8.09
CA ALA A 385 15.76 -15.53 -6.74
C ALA A 385 14.85 -16.76 -6.72
N TYR A 386 13.70 -16.71 -7.40
CA TYR A 386 12.80 -17.87 -7.55
C TYR A 386 13.49 -19.08 -8.19
N GLU A 387 14.29 -18.85 -9.24
CA GLU A 387 15.05 -19.92 -9.93
C GLU A 387 16.11 -20.59 -9.03
N LYS A 388 16.63 -19.87 -8.04
CA LYS A 388 17.65 -20.37 -7.12
C LYS A 388 17.08 -21.07 -5.88
N ILE A 389 15.84 -20.79 -5.49
CA ILE A 389 15.20 -21.43 -4.35
C ILE A 389 14.70 -22.82 -4.76
N PRO A 390 15.16 -23.90 -4.08
CA PRO A 390 14.86 -25.28 -4.49
C PRO A 390 13.37 -25.60 -4.58
N PHE A 391 12.55 -25.04 -3.69
CA PHE A 391 11.12 -25.31 -3.67
C PHE A 391 10.30 -24.04 -3.31
N THR A 392 9.34 -23.71 -4.19
CA THR A 392 8.51 -22.52 -4.01
C THR A 392 7.03 -22.88 -4.08
N VAL A 393 6.23 -22.37 -3.15
CA VAL A 393 4.77 -22.57 -3.05
C VAL A 393 4.06 -21.24 -3.16
N CYS A 394 3.03 -21.17 -3.99
CA CYS A 394 2.15 -20.00 -4.10
C CYS A 394 0.70 -20.41 -3.81
N ALA A 395 0.09 -19.82 -2.81
CA ALA A 395 -1.35 -19.91 -2.54
C ALA A 395 -2.07 -18.75 -3.26
N ASP A 396 -2.86 -19.08 -4.28
CA ASP A 396 -3.56 -18.07 -5.10
C ASP A 396 -4.88 -18.66 -5.65
N PHE A 397 -5.85 -17.81 -5.96
CA PHE A 397 -7.09 -18.23 -6.58
C PHE A 397 -7.02 -18.25 -8.12
N ILE A 398 -5.95 -17.69 -8.70
CA ILE A 398 -5.66 -17.69 -10.14
C ILE A 398 -4.20 -18.06 -10.40
N LEU A 399 -3.85 -18.28 -11.65
CA LEU A 399 -2.47 -18.50 -12.08
C LEU A 399 -1.77 -17.14 -12.33
N SER A 400 -1.39 -16.45 -11.23
CA SER A 400 -0.64 -15.18 -11.26
C SER A 400 0.80 -15.36 -11.79
N ASP A 401 1.56 -14.25 -11.97
CA ASP A 401 2.95 -14.33 -12.42
C ASP A 401 3.84 -15.08 -11.39
N THR A 402 3.57 -14.90 -10.08
CA THR A 402 4.24 -15.66 -9.01
C THR A 402 3.83 -17.14 -9.02
N ALA A 403 2.54 -17.41 -9.16
CA ALA A 403 2.06 -18.80 -9.27
C ALA A 403 2.70 -19.54 -10.45
N ARG A 404 2.81 -18.88 -11.61
CA ARG A 404 3.50 -19.45 -12.79
C ARG A 404 4.98 -19.74 -12.55
N ALA A 405 5.65 -18.97 -11.72
CA ALA A 405 7.06 -19.13 -11.38
C ALA A 405 7.30 -20.20 -10.29
N SER A 406 6.26 -20.59 -9.54
CA SER A 406 6.38 -21.46 -8.38
C SER A 406 6.50 -22.96 -8.75
N SER A 407 7.09 -23.74 -7.85
CA SER A 407 7.16 -25.21 -7.93
C SER A 407 5.80 -25.85 -7.67
N MET A 408 4.98 -25.20 -6.84
CA MET A 408 3.64 -25.66 -6.46
C MET A 408 2.68 -24.48 -6.36
N VAL A 409 1.42 -24.68 -6.79
CA VAL A 409 0.35 -23.70 -6.68
C VAL A 409 -0.84 -24.34 -5.96
N LEU A 410 -1.33 -23.67 -4.92
CA LEU A 410 -2.44 -24.13 -4.10
C LEU A 410 -3.67 -23.26 -4.34
N PRO A 411 -4.82 -23.83 -4.79
CA PRO A 411 -6.02 -23.09 -5.07
C PRO A 411 -6.69 -22.64 -3.78
N ILE A 412 -6.88 -21.31 -3.63
CA ILE A 412 -7.56 -20.73 -2.46
C ILE A 412 -8.96 -20.23 -2.78
N THR A 413 -9.79 -20.13 -1.75
CA THR A 413 -11.07 -19.44 -1.78
C THR A 413 -10.91 -17.95 -1.95
N THR A 414 -11.98 -17.24 -2.30
CA THR A 414 -12.08 -15.79 -2.22
C THR A 414 -12.88 -15.40 -0.99
N PHE A 415 -12.80 -14.15 -0.58
CA PHE A 415 -13.54 -13.63 0.57
C PHE A 415 -15.07 -13.84 0.50
N LEU A 416 -15.63 -14.01 -0.69
CA LEU A 416 -17.06 -14.30 -0.89
C LEU A 416 -17.44 -15.74 -0.52
N GLU A 417 -16.46 -16.61 -0.38
CA GLU A 417 -16.57 -18.04 -0.07
C GLU A 417 -16.21 -18.36 1.38
N GLU A 418 -15.74 -17.35 2.15
CA GLU A 418 -15.25 -17.50 3.52
C GLU A 418 -16.28 -17.00 4.54
N GLU A 419 -16.26 -17.55 5.77
CA GLU A 419 -17.20 -17.22 6.84
C GLU A 419 -16.44 -16.69 8.05
N GLY A 420 -17.03 -15.72 8.77
CA GLY A 420 -16.60 -15.31 10.10
C GLY A 420 -15.28 -14.56 10.15
N ASP A 421 -14.86 -13.92 9.06
CA ASP A 421 -13.63 -13.13 9.04
C ASP A 421 -13.92 -11.63 9.18
N TRP A 422 -12.93 -10.87 9.58
CA TRP A 422 -13.05 -9.45 9.90
C TRP A 422 -12.20 -8.59 8.96
N ARG A 423 -12.71 -7.39 8.68
CA ARG A 423 -12.04 -6.37 7.87
C ARG A 423 -12.18 -5.01 8.53
N GLY A 424 -11.07 -4.36 8.84
CA GLY A 424 -11.01 -2.97 9.29
C GLY A 424 -10.73 -1.99 8.15
N SER A 425 -10.55 -0.71 8.50
CA SER A 425 -10.16 0.35 7.56
C SER A 425 -8.99 1.13 8.13
N TYR A 426 -8.06 1.55 7.28
CA TYR A 426 -7.00 2.46 7.71
C TYR A 426 -7.35 3.95 7.52
N TRP A 427 -8.65 4.25 7.38
CA TRP A 427 -9.19 5.60 7.29
C TRP A 427 -10.29 5.90 8.33
N HIS A 428 -11.28 5.01 8.48
CA HIS A 428 -12.39 5.16 9.41
C HIS A 428 -12.38 4.07 10.51
N SER A 429 -13.22 4.24 11.54
CA SER A 429 -13.27 3.33 12.70
C SER A 429 -14.40 2.30 12.61
N TYR A 430 -14.77 1.87 11.41
CA TYR A 430 -15.75 0.79 11.22
C TYR A 430 -15.04 -0.51 10.84
N LEU A 431 -15.54 -1.62 11.38
CA LEU A 431 -15.13 -2.97 11.04
C LEU A 431 -16.33 -3.74 10.48
N VAL A 432 -16.03 -4.68 9.60
CA VAL A 432 -17.04 -5.53 8.97
C VAL A 432 -16.72 -6.98 9.25
N ARG A 433 -17.68 -7.72 9.82
CA ARG A 433 -17.67 -9.16 9.92
C ARG A 433 -18.27 -9.74 8.65
N SER A 434 -17.49 -10.51 7.92
CA SER A 434 -17.90 -11.11 6.65
C SER A 434 -18.65 -12.40 6.84
N HIS A 435 -19.69 -12.58 6.02
CA HIS A 435 -20.44 -13.81 5.86
C HIS A 435 -20.24 -14.39 4.46
N ARG A 436 -20.20 -15.70 4.37
CA ARG A 436 -20.12 -16.44 3.10
C ARG A 436 -21.29 -16.10 2.19
N VAL A 437 -21.01 -15.59 1.02
CA VAL A 437 -22.02 -15.22 -0.01
C VAL A 437 -22.35 -16.39 -0.93
N LEU A 438 -21.32 -17.13 -1.39
CA LEU A 438 -21.48 -18.29 -2.27
C LEU A 438 -20.71 -19.50 -1.71
N PRO A 439 -21.07 -20.73 -2.13
CA PRO A 439 -20.34 -21.92 -1.72
C PRO A 439 -18.89 -21.87 -2.23
N PRO A 440 -17.92 -22.45 -1.50
CA PRO A 440 -16.55 -22.56 -1.96
C PRO A 440 -16.47 -23.24 -3.33
N ARG A 441 -15.56 -22.74 -4.19
CA ARG A 441 -15.28 -23.37 -5.47
C ARG A 441 -14.77 -24.79 -5.23
N PRO A 442 -15.33 -25.81 -5.95
CA PRO A 442 -14.82 -27.18 -5.83
C PRO A 442 -13.31 -27.23 -6.05
N GLY A 443 -12.59 -27.89 -5.13
CA GLY A 443 -11.15 -28.03 -5.16
C GLY A 443 -10.34 -26.87 -4.56
N ALA A 444 -10.91 -25.70 -4.32
CA ALA A 444 -10.28 -24.63 -3.56
C ALA A 444 -10.56 -24.77 -2.07
N LEU A 445 -9.59 -24.41 -1.23
CA LEU A 445 -9.71 -24.41 0.22
C LEU A 445 -9.39 -23.03 0.78
N GLU A 446 -9.91 -22.73 1.97
CA GLU A 446 -9.52 -21.56 2.74
C GLU A 446 -8.07 -21.68 3.21
N GLU A 447 -7.32 -20.59 3.25
CA GLU A 447 -5.90 -20.64 3.61
C GLU A 447 -5.69 -21.17 5.04
N THR A 448 -6.54 -20.83 6.00
CA THR A 448 -6.48 -21.39 7.36
C THR A 448 -6.61 -22.92 7.34
N GLU A 449 -7.48 -23.47 6.52
CA GLU A 449 -7.62 -24.93 6.36
C GLU A 449 -6.39 -25.54 5.69
N ILE A 450 -5.86 -24.94 4.63
CA ILE A 450 -4.65 -25.42 3.94
C ILE A 450 -3.48 -25.50 4.92
N PHE A 451 -3.25 -24.43 5.68
CA PHE A 451 -2.13 -24.34 6.62
C PHE A 451 -2.34 -25.21 7.86
N THR A 452 -3.58 -25.42 8.32
CA THR A 452 -3.90 -26.41 9.36
C THR A 452 -3.57 -27.84 8.91
N ARG A 453 -3.95 -28.20 7.67
CA ARG A 453 -3.58 -29.51 7.10
C ARG A 453 -2.08 -29.69 6.98
N LEU A 454 -1.35 -28.64 6.58
CA LEU A 454 0.11 -28.66 6.56
C LEU A 454 0.68 -28.89 7.96
N ALA A 455 0.19 -28.14 8.97
CA ALA A 455 0.65 -28.28 10.36
C ALA A 455 0.48 -29.73 10.87
N ARG A 456 -0.69 -30.34 10.64
CA ARG A 456 -0.94 -31.75 10.98
C ARG A 456 0.05 -32.72 10.33
N ARG A 457 0.40 -32.51 9.05
CA ARG A 457 1.41 -33.34 8.36
C ARG A 457 2.81 -33.14 8.92
N LEU A 458 3.12 -31.95 9.40
CA LEU A 458 4.40 -31.65 10.05
C LEU A 458 4.45 -32.12 11.52
N GLY A 459 3.34 -32.63 12.07
CA GLY A 459 3.25 -33.05 13.47
C GLY A 459 3.20 -31.85 14.43
N LEU A 460 2.76 -30.67 13.96
CA LEU A 460 2.66 -29.46 14.76
C LEU A 460 1.28 -29.33 15.40
N ASP A 461 1.24 -28.90 16.66
CA ASP A 461 0.01 -28.54 17.36
C ASP A 461 -0.39 -27.10 16.99
N CYS A 462 -1.01 -26.96 15.82
CA CYS A 462 -1.40 -25.66 15.26
C CYS A 462 -2.68 -25.81 14.40
N ASP A 463 -3.83 -25.44 14.95
CA ASP A 463 -5.11 -25.44 14.24
C ASP A 463 -5.60 -24.01 14.00
N LEU A 464 -5.34 -23.50 12.80
CA LEU A 464 -5.70 -22.12 12.41
C LEU A 464 -7.21 -21.94 12.23
N ASN A 465 -7.98 -23.00 11.99
CA ASN A 465 -9.42 -22.91 11.92
C ASN A 465 -10.00 -22.65 13.33
N ALA A 466 -9.53 -23.39 14.35
CA ALA A 466 -9.90 -23.14 15.73
C ALA A 466 -9.50 -21.73 16.17
N MET A 467 -8.30 -21.27 15.82
CA MET A 467 -7.85 -19.91 16.11
C MET A 467 -8.71 -18.83 15.42
N LYS A 468 -9.17 -19.08 14.18
CA LYS A 468 -10.07 -18.17 13.46
C LYS A 468 -11.44 -18.08 14.16
N GLU A 469 -11.99 -19.20 14.61
CA GLU A 469 -13.25 -19.23 15.38
C GLU A 469 -13.10 -18.46 16.72
N GLU A 470 -11.98 -18.65 17.40
CA GLU A 470 -11.64 -17.95 18.64
C GLU A 470 -11.51 -16.43 18.40
N MET A 471 -10.83 -16.02 17.33
CA MET A 471 -10.73 -14.62 16.89
C MET A 471 -12.13 -14.02 16.65
N ASP A 472 -12.99 -14.71 15.91
CA ASP A 472 -14.34 -14.24 15.60
C ASP A 472 -15.19 -14.11 16.90
N LEU A 473 -15.06 -15.03 17.83
CA LEU A 473 -15.76 -14.98 19.11
C LEU A 473 -15.28 -13.79 19.96
N GLU A 474 -13.96 -13.59 20.07
CA GLU A 474 -13.40 -12.49 20.83
C GLU A 474 -13.77 -11.13 20.23
N MET A 475 -13.67 -10.99 18.91
CA MET A 475 -14.07 -9.77 18.22
C MET A 475 -15.54 -9.43 18.48
N ARG A 476 -16.46 -10.41 18.38
CA ARG A 476 -17.89 -10.19 18.63
C ARG A 476 -18.22 -9.84 20.08
N SER A 477 -17.42 -10.31 21.02
CA SER A 477 -17.61 -10.05 22.46
C SER A 477 -16.82 -8.83 22.96
N SER A 478 -16.04 -8.17 22.09
CA SER A 478 -15.22 -7.03 22.46
C SER A 478 -16.08 -5.83 22.90
N PRO A 479 -15.88 -5.28 24.11
CA PRO A 479 -16.57 -4.07 24.55
C PRO A 479 -16.16 -2.81 23.79
N MET A 480 -15.10 -2.89 23.01
CA MET A 480 -14.62 -1.80 22.15
C MET A 480 -15.43 -1.67 20.85
N LEU A 481 -16.26 -2.68 20.53
CA LEU A 481 -17.03 -2.74 19.29
C LEU A 481 -18.51 -2.54 19.57
N GLU A 482 -19.07 -1.47 19.02
CA GLU A 482 -20.49 -1.17 19.03
C GLU A 482 -21.12 -1.66 17.71
N PRO A 483 -22.13 -2.56 17.73
CA PRO A 483 -22.85 -2.95 16.54
C PRO A 483 -23.68 -1.77 16.02
N VAL A 484 -23.47 -1.38 14.75
CA VAL A 484 -24.22 -0.29 14.09
C VAL A 484 -25.12 -0.80 12.98
N GLY A 485 -24.95 -2.06 12.59
CA GLY A 485 -25.74 -2.73 11.58
C GLY A 485 -25.47 -4.23 11.56
N LYS A 486 -26.11 -4.95 10.62
CA LYS A 486 -25.92 -6.39 10.49
C LYS A 486 -24.51 -6.72 9.96
N GLY A 487 -23.62 -7.14 10.85
CA GLY A 487 -22.21 -7.45 10.54
C GLY A 487 -21.34 -6.21 10.38
N VAL A 488 -21.82 -5.03 10.73
CA VAL A 488 -21.05 -3.79 10.75
C VAL A 488 -20.93 -3.30 12.19
N TYR A 489 -19.72 -2.94 12.59
CA TYR A 489 -19.38 -2.52 13.94
C TYR A 489 -18.60 -1.22 13.89
N ARG A 490 -18.80 -0.35 14.87
CA ARG A 490 -18.00 0.83 15.10
C ARG A 490 -17.00 0.56 16.22
N TRP A 491 -15.75 0.85 15.98
CA TRP A 491 -14.74 0.85 17.02
C TRP A 491 -14.68 2.21 17.70
N ASN A 492 -14.94 2.25 19.00
CA ASN A 492 -14.77 3.43 19.82
C ASN A 492 -13.29 3.64 20.13
N GLU A 493 -12.55 4.10 19.14
CA GLU A 493 -11.11 4.33 19.21
C GLU A 493 -10.81 5.59 20.02
N PRO A 494 -10.00 5.51 21.09
CA PRO A 494 -9.54 6.71 21.77
C PRO A 494 -8.56 7.48 20.86
N GLU A 495 -8.71 8.80 20.78
CA GLU A 495 -7.74 9.67 20.07
C GLU A 495 -6.47 9.85 20.93
N TYR A 496 -5.67 8.78 21.10
CA TYR A 496 -4.49 8.78 21.97
C TYR A 496 -3.44 9.83 21.62
N TRP A 497 -3.26 10.12 20.34
CA TRP A 497 -2.28 11.10 19.88
C TRP A 497 -2.62 12.54 20.29
N ARG A 498 -3.88 12.81 20.67
CA ARG A 498 -4.35 14.07 21.24
C ARG A 498 -4.38 14.08 22.77
N SER A 499 -4.07 12.98 23.43
CA SER A 499 -3.98 12.96 24.90
C SER A 499 -2.83 13.86 25.35
N GLY A 500 -3.07 14.72 26.34
CA GLY A 500 -2.12 15.76 26.78
C GLY A 500 -0.76 15.28 27.32
N GLU A 501 -0.56 13.97 27.41
CA GLU A 501 0.71 13.37 27.86
C GLU A 501 1.69 13.10 26.71
N LYS A 502 1.22 13.03 25.47
CA LYS A 502 2.09 12.77 24.30
C LYS A 502 2.62 14.06 23.72
N ARG A 503 3.94 14.08 23.47
CA ARG A 503 4.64 15.19 22.83
C ARG A 503 5.26 14.74 21.53
N ALA A 504 5.03 15.50 20.47
CA ALA A 504 5.63 15.25 19.16
C ALA A 504 7.16 15.52 19.19
N VAL A 505 7.92 14.67 18.51
CA VAL A 505 9.35 14.88 18.24
C VAL A 505 9.51 15.40 16.81
N LEU A 506 9.72 16.70 16.68
CA LEU A 506 9.78 17.35 15.37
C LEU A 506 11.15 17.13 14.69
N PRO A 507 11.21 17.11 13.33
CA PRO A 507 12.45 16.88 12.60
C PRO A 507 13.40 18.07 12.73
N VAL A 508 14.69 17.77 12.96
CA VAL A 508 15.77 18.78 13.04
C VAL A 508 16.79 18.64 11.90
N ARG A 509 16.51 17.75 10.95
CA ARG A 509 17.35 17.48 9.78
C ARG A 509 16.51 17.52 8.51
N VAL A 510 17.14 17.92 7.42
CA VAL A 510 16.56 17.82 6.07
C VAL A 510 17.17 16.63 5.34
N PRO A 511 16.40 15.97 4.47
CA PRO A 511 16.94 14.85 3.68
C PRO A 511 17.83 15.37 2.55
N GLU A 512 18.74 14.53 2.10
CA GLU A 512 19.47 14.72 0.87
C GLU A 512 18.59 14.22 -0.31
N ILE A 513 18.41 15.04 -1.33
CA ILE A 513 17.62 14.67 -2.51
C ILE A 513 18.53 13.92 -3.49
N ALA A 514 18.19 12.66 -3.77
CA ALA A 514 18.92 11.88 -4.75
C ALA A 514 18.82 12.52 -6.15
N LYS A 515 19.96 12.60 -6.82
CA LYS A 515 20.09 13.07 -8.21
C LYS A 515 20.37 11.87 -9.11
N GLY A 516 19.63 11.78 -10.22
CA GLY A 516 19.89 10.76 -11.22
C GLY A 516 21.10 11.06 -12.09
N PRO A 517 21.55 10.06 -12.84
CA PRO A 517 22.61 10.27 -13.86
C PRO A 517 22.18 11.31 -14.91
N ALA A 518 23.15 11.99 -15.50
CA ALA A 518 22.87 12.97 -16.56
C ALA A 518 22.13 12.30 -17.75
N GLY A 519 21.10 12.95 -18.25
CA GLY A 519 20.28 12.44 -19.36
C GLY A 519 19.17 11.44 -18.97
N TYR A 520 19.13 10.98 -17.71
CA TYR A 520 18.07 10.10 -17.22
C TYR A 520 16.85 10.89 -16.73
N LEU A 521 15.70 10.26 -16.76
CA LEU A 521 14.46 10.74 -16.14
C LEU A 521 14.14 9.94 -14.88
N ARG A 522 13.67 10.61 -13.83
CA ARG A 522 13.12 9.93 -12.67
C ARG A 522 11.83 9.20 -13.06
N LEU A 523 11.75 7.92 -12.80
CA LEU A 523 10.54 7.13 -13.02
C LEU A 523 9.60 7.26 -11.84
N VAL A 524 8.40 7.75 -12.05
CA VAL A 524 7.33 7.76 -11.05
C VAL A 524 6.24 6.78 -11.47
N THR A 525 5.96 5.79 -10.61
CA THR A 525 4.87 4.83 -10.86
C THR A 525 3.61 5.25 -10.11
N VAL A 526 2.46 5.26 -10.80
CA VAL A 526 1.20 5.78 -10.26
C VAL A 526 0.08 4.74 -10.28
N HIS A 527 -0.80 4.78 -9.29
CA HIS A 527 -1.99 3.91 -9.27
C HIS A 527 -2.99 4.27 -10.37
N ARG A 528 -3.80 3.28 -10.76
CA ARG A 528 -4.89 3.43 -11.72
C ARG A 528 -6.26 3.20 -11.06
N LYS A 529 -7.28 3.80 -11.68
CA LYS A 529 -8.67 3.63 -11.22
C LYS A 529 -9.24 2.25 -11.50
N GLU A 530 -8.71 1.55 -12.54
CA GLU A 530 -9.28 0.31 -13.04
C GLU A 530 -8.97 -0.90 -12.16
N TYR A 531 -7.84 -0.87 -11.42
CA TYR A 531 -7.38 -1.98 -10.59
C TYR A 531 -6.58 -1.50 -9.38
N ILE A 532 -6.30 -2.41 -8.46
CA ILE A 532 -5.43 -2.16 -7.32
C ILE A 532 -4.16 -3.00 -7.45
N ASN A 533 -3.01 -2.39 -7.25
CA ASN A 533 -1.68 -3.01 -7.29
C ASN A 533 -1.50 -3.93 -8.53
N GLY A 534 -1.19 -5.22 -8.36
CA GLY A 534 -1.09 -6.22 -9.43
C GLY A 534 -2.37 -7.00 -9.72
N GLN A 535 -3.49 -6.67 -9.07
CA GLN A 535 -4.76 -7.41 -9.21
C GLN A 535 -5.54 -6.96 -10.47
N ASN A 536 -4.95 -7.22 -11.64
CA ASN A 536 -5.45 -6.73 -12.93
C ASN A 536 -5.49 -7.79 -14.04
N TRP A 537 -5.45 -9.07 -13.70
CA TRP A 537 -5.42 -10.18 -14.65
C TRP A 537 -6.64 -10.22 -15.59
N ASP A 538 -7.77 -9.65 -15.16
CA ASP A 538 -9.05 -9.53 -15.86
C ASP A 538 -9.26 -8.14 -16.49
N VAL A 539 -8.23 -7.29 -16.52
CA VAL A 539 -8.31 -5.93 -17.07
C VAL A 539 -7.59 -5.88 -18.43
N PRO A 540 -8.31 -5.78 -19.56
CA PRO A 540 -7.69 -5.81 -20.89
C PRO A 540 -6.58 -4.77 -21.08
N SER A 541 -6.77 -3.54 -20.63
CA SER A 541 -5.79 -2.46 -20.75
C SER A 541 -4.48 -2.71 -19.97
N ALA A 542 -4.46 -3.68 -19.05
CA ALA A 542 -3.23 -4.04 -18.33
C ALA A 542 -2.29 -4.93 -19.15
N ALA A 543 -2.77 -5.52 -20.24
CA ALA A 543 -1.98 -6.33 -21.18
C ALA A 543 -1.44 -5.52 -22.37
N GLU A 544 -1.86 -4.27 -22.54
CA GLU A 544 -1.42 -3.38 -23.62
C GLU A 544 -0.02 -2.80 -23.36
N ILE A 545 0.63 -2.29 -24.41
CA ILE A 545 1.88 -1.52 -24.28
C ILE A 545 1.57 -0.30 -23.40
N PRO A 546 2.27 -0.12 -22.27
CA PRO A 546 1.98 0.96 -21.36
C PRO A 546 2.32 2.33 -21.95
N VAL A 547 1.49 3.32 -21.58
CA VAL A 547 1.73 4.70 -21.94
C VAL A 547 2.68 5.33 -20.92
N LEU A 548 3.83 5.81 -21.39
CA LEU A 548 4.79 6.58 -20.63
C LEU A 548 4.53 8.07 -20.88
N SER A 549 4.10 8.77 -19.83
CA SER A 549 3.86 10.21 -19.89
C SER A 549 5.11 10.98 -19.48
N MET A 550 5.47 12.02 -20.25
CA MET A 550 6.59 12.91 -19.96
C MET A 550 6.31 14.35 -20.39
N ASN A 551 7.09 15.28 -19.87
CA ASN A 551 7.00 16.68 -20.29
C ASN A 551 7.37 16.81 -21.77
N PRO A 552 6.70 17.68 -22.57
CA PRO A 552 7.02 17.89 -23.99
C PRO A 552 8.47 18.28 -24.26
N SER A 553 9.11 19.08 -23.39
CA SER A 553 10.52 19.42 -23.55
C SER A 553 11.45 18.21 -23.41
N ASP A 554 11.13 17.29 -22.47
CA ASP A 554 11.88 16.06 -22.28
C ASP A 554 11.69 15.09 -23.46
N ALA A 555 10.49 15.05 -24.05
CA ALA A 555 10.20 14.27 -25.25
C ALA A 555 10.95 14.82 -26.46
N ALA A 556 10.86 16.13 -26.70
CA ALA A 556 11.53 16.81 -27.81
C ALA A 556 13.06 16.66 -27.75
N GLY A 557 13.66 16.80 -26.54
CA GLY A 557 15.10 16.59 -26.32
C GLY A 557 15.59 15.17 -26.64
N ARG A 558 14.66 14.20 -26.77
CA ARG A 558 14.91 12.79 -27.14
C ARG A 558 14.43 12.43 -28.54
N GLY A 559 13.94 13.41 -29.32
CA GLY A 559 13.36 13.18 -30.65
C GLY A 559 12.07 12.35 -30.62
N LEU A 560 11.32 12.43 -29.50
CA LEU A 560 10.09 11.70 -29.26
C LEU A 560 8.88 12.64 -29.28
N LYS A 561 7.72 12.09 -29.63
CA LYS A 561 6.42 12.77 -29.60
C LYS A 561 5.30 11.79 -29.21
N THR A 562 4.17 12.32 -28.86
CA THR A 562 2.97 11.53 -28.56
C THR A 562 2.66 10.52 -29.67
N GLY A 563 2.45 9.26 -29.27
CA GLY A 563 2.16 8.13 -30.15
C GLY A 563 3.39 7.32 -30.57
N ASP A 564 4.61 7.84 -30.38
CA ASP A 564 5.83 7.11 -30.72
C ASP A 564 5.99 5.86 -29.84
N ASN A 565 6.43 4.76 -30.46
CA ASN A 565 6.90 3.59 -29.73
C ASN A 565 8.34 3.83 -29.30
N ALA A 566 8.62 3.57 -28.03
CA ALA A 566 9.93 3.76 -27.42
C ALA A 566 10.32 2.56 -26.53
N VAL A 567 11.56 2.51 -26.13
CA VAL A 567 12.08 1.57 -25.13
C VAL A 567 12.58 2.39 -23.94
N ALA A 568 12.00 2.13 -22.77
CA ALA A 568 12.49 2.64 -21.51
C ALA A 568 13.52 1.66 -20.94
N VAL A 569 14.67 2.15 -20.47
CA VAL A 569 15.77 1.32 -19.93
C VAL A 569 16.25 1.93 -18.63
N ASN A 570 16.36 1.12 -17.58
CA ASN A 570 16.91 1.57 -16.30
C ASN A 570 18.44 1.39 -16.23
N CYS A 571 19.07 1.92 -15.18
CA CYS A 571 20.53 1.84 -14.96
C CYS A 571 21.05 0.39 -14.84
N ARG A 572 20.20 -0.61 -14.53
CA ARG A 572 20.55 -2.04 -14.44
C ARG A 572 20.40 -2.80 -15.76
N GLY A 573 19.96 -2.13 -16.84
CA GLY A 573 19.68 -2.75 -18.14
C GLY A 573 18.28 -3.38 -18.25
N GLY A 574 17.43 -3.28 -17.24
CA GLY A 574 16.02 -3.67 -17.33
C GLY A 574 15.31 -2.78 -18.36
N SER A 575 14.51 -3.38 -19.25
CA SER A 575 13.90 -2.65 -20.35
C SER A 575 12.41 -2.96 -20.52
N LEU A 576 11.66 -1.97 -21.03
CA LEU A 576 10.22 -2.10 -21.28
C LEU A 576 9.84 -1.29 -22.54
N LYS A 577 9.08 -1.92 -23.43
CA LYS A 577 8.46 -1.21 -24.56
C LYS A 577 7.33 -0.33 -24.04
N VAL A 578 7.31 0.92 -24.47
CA VAL A 578 6.33 1.93 -24.06
C VAL A 578 5.81 2.71 -25.25
N ARG A 579 4.63 3.31 -25.10
CA ARG A 579 4.11 4.32 -26.01
C ARG A 579 4.22 5.69 -25.35
N VAL A 580 4.83 6.64 -25.99
CA VAL A 580 5.06 7.99 -25.44
C VAL A 580 3.76 8.81 -25.47
N ALA A 581 3.52 9.57 -24.41
CA ALA A 581 2.52 10.63 -24.36
C ALA A 581 3.15 11.88 -23.74
N GLU A 582 3.01 13.01 -24.43
CA GLU A 582 3.37 14.31 -23.90
C GLU A 582 2.29 14.81 -22.95
N ASP A 583 2.69 15.31 -21.79
CA ASP A 583 1.79 15.83 -20.76
C ASP A 583 2.34 17.16 -20.22
N LEU A 584 1.69 18.27 -20.58
CA LEU A 584 2.03 19.63 -20.14
C LEU A 584 1.87 19.84 -18.64
N SER A 585 1.11 18.99 -17.96
CA SER A 585 0.95 19.08 -16.51
C SER A 585 2.17 18.60 -15.74
N LEU A 586 3.07 17.85 -16.39
CA LEU A 586 4.31 17.38 -15.79
C LEU A 586 5.40 18.47 -15.84
N GLY A 587 6.25 18.50 -14.82
CA GLY A 587 7.53 19.19 -14.89
C GLY A 587 8.55 18.40 -15.70
N SER A 588 9.69 19.03 -16.05
CA SER A 588 10.81 18.36 -16.68
C SER A 588 11.62 17.50 -15.70
N GLY A 589 12.31 16.48 -16.22
CA GLY A 589 13.24 15.63 -15.46
C GLY A 589 12.62 14.36 -14.89
N TYR A 590 11.34 14.11 -15.10
CA TYR A 590 10.68 12.87 -14.69
C TYR A 590 9.60 12.42 -15.67
N CYS A 591 9.26 11.15 -15.58
CA CYS A 591 8.21 10.53 -16.39
C CYS A 591 7.33 9.61 -15.54
N ILE A 592 6.16 9.28 -16.06
CA ILE A 592 5.15 8.52 -15.35
C ILE A 592 4.77 7.25 -16.11
N LEU A 593 4.76 6.12 -15.39
CA LEU A 593 4.18 4.85 -15.84
C LEU A 593 3.11 4.36 -14.85
N PRO A 594 2.07 3.65 -15.34
CA PRO A 594 1.10 3.02 -14.46
C PRO A 594 1.72 1.90 -13.63
N GLN A 595 1.52 1.92 -12.31
CA GLN A 595 1.86 0.80 -11.42
C GLN A 595 1.02 -0.44 -11.74
N GLY A 596 1.55 -1.63 -11.49
CA GLY A 596 0.88 -2.91 -11.76
C GLY A 596 0.87 -3.32 -13.24
N THR A 597 1.37 -2.47 -14.15
CA THR A 597 1.60 -2.84 -15.55
C THR A 597 2.66 -3.94 -15.62
N ARG A 598 2.43 -4.95 -16.47
CA ARG A 598 3.36 -6.05 -16.64
C ARG A 598 4.72 -5.53 -17.14
N GLY A 599 5.79 -5.87 -16.43
CA GLY A 599 7.16 -5.46 -16.77
C GLY A 599 7.58 -4.08 -16.23
N VAL A 600 6.69 -3.26 -15.65
CA VAL A 600 7.09 -1.95 -15.11
C VAL A 600 8.18 -2.07 -14.04
N ASN A 601 8.16 -3.13 -13.25
CA ASN A 601 9.16 -3.38 -12.20
C ASN A 601 10.50 -3.94 -12.71
N LEU A 602 10.67 -4.17 -14.00
CA LEU A 602 12.00 -4.30 -14.62
C LEU A 602 12.77 -2.96 -14.57
N LEU A 603 12.02 -1.85 -14.52
CA LEU A 603 12.57 -0.49 -14.53
C LEU A 603 12.79 0.09 -13.13
N THR A 604 12.26 -0.53 -12.07
CA THR A 604 12.39 -0.06 -10.69
C THR A 604 13.54 -0.75 -9.96
N ASP A 605 14.16 -0.07 -9.00
CA ASP A 605 15.35 -0.55 -8.29
C ASP A 605 15.01 -1.14 -6.90
N PRO A 606 15.75 -2.17 -6.44
CA PRO A 606 15.48 -2.87 -5.17
C PRO A 606 16.04 -2.10 -3.97
N LEU A 607 15.83 -0.79 -3.93
CA LEU A 607 16.28 0.07 -2.86
C LEU A 607 15.36 -0.07 -1.64
N VAL A 608 15.89 0.29 -0.47
CA VAL A 608 15.18 0.25 0.81
C VAL A 608 15.25 1.63 1.45
N SER A 609 14.11 2.18 1.82
CA SER A 609 14.01 3.41 2.61
C SER A 609 13.86 3.10 4.11
N PRO A 610 14.08 4.09 5.02
CA PRO A 610 13.82 3.91 6.45
C PRO A 610 12.43 3.33 6.72
N GLY A 611 12.32 2.50 7.77
CA GLY A 611 11.11 1.73 8.06
C GLY A 611 10.87 0.55 7.12
N SER A 612 11.90 0.11 6.39
CA SER A 612 11.82 -0.98 5.40
C SER A 612 10.76 -0.71 4.32
N GLY A 613 10.69 0.52 3.85
CA GLY A 613 9.82 0.93 2.74
C GLY A 613 10.47 0.70 1.37
N ALA A 614 9.67 0.85 0.31
CA ALA A 614 10.08 0.69 -1.08
C ALA A 614 10.09 2.05 -1.80
N PRO A 615 11.24 2.67 -2.06
CA PRO A 615 11.35 3.96 -2.71
C PRO A 615 11.29 3.85 -4.24
N PHE A 616 10.14 3.45 -4.78
CA PHE A 616 9.94 3.24 -6.23
C PHE A 616 10.29 4.44 -7.10
N ALA A 617 10.18 5.67 -6.57
CA ALA A 617 10.49 6.89 -7.31
C ALA A 617 11.99 7.25 -7.30
N GLU A 618 12.85 6.39 -6.74
CA GLU A 618 14.31 6.50 -6.84
C GLU A 618 14.88 5.64 -7.97
N SER A 619 14.07 5.33 -8.97
CA SER A 619 14.49 4.63 -10.18
C SER A 619 14.66 5.62 -11.33
N TRP A 620 15.73 5.44 -12.10
CA TRP A 620 16.10 6.33 -13.17
C TRP A 620 16.18 5.58 -14.50
N ILE A 621 15.60 6.18 -15.56
CA ILE A 621 15.50 5.55 -16.88
C ILE A 621 15.93 6.47 -18.01
N THR A 622 16.47 5.89 -19.08
CA THR A 622 16.52 6.50 -20.40
C THR A 622 15.28 6.07 -21.19
N VAL A 623 14.92 6.88 -22.19
CA VAL A 623 13.81 6.57 -23.11
C VAL A 623 14.28 6.87 -24.53
N GLU A 624 14.30 5.85 -25.37
CA GLU A 624 14.82 5.92 -26.73
C GLU A 624 13.79 5.45 -27.76
N LYS A 625 13.81 6.01 -28.95
CA LYS A 625 12.89 5.62 -30.02
C LYS A 625 13.09 4.16 -30.40
N ALA A 626 12.02 3.38 -30.51
CA ALA A 626 12.13 2.00 -30.94
C ALA A 626 12.66 1.89 -32.37
N GLY A 627 13.63 1.00 -32.59
CA GLY A 627 14.27 0.79 -33.92
C GLY A 627 15.57 1.56 -34.14
N VAL A 628 16.02 2.39 -33.18
CA VAL A 628 17.37 2.96 -33.19
C VAL A 628 18.29 2.03 -32.39
N PRO A 629 19.44 1.58 -32.88
CA PRO A 629 20.38 0.78 -32.11
C PRO A 629 20.85 1.55 -30.88
N VAL A 630 20.81 0.92 -29.70
CA VAL A 630 21.34 1.50 -28.47
C VAL A 630 22.84 1.78 -28.67
N GLN A 631 23.25 3.04 -28.67
CA GLN A 631 24.66 3.39 -28.58
C GLN A 631 25.13 3.03 -27.19
N GLY A 632 25.86 1.90 -27.07
CA GLY A 632 26.41 1.41 -25.83
C GLY A 632 27.35 2.43 -25.21
N GLY A 633 26.94 3.06 -24.14
CA GLY A 633 27.86 3.71 -23.22
C GLY A 633 28.67 2.63 -22.52
N SER A 634 29.95 2.56 -22.84
CA SER A 634 30.93 1.80 -22.06
C SER A 634 31.00 2.35 -20.64
N VAL A 635 30.73 1.49 -19.66
CA VAL A 635 31.01 1.71 -18.24
C VAL A 635 32.46 1.37 -17.95
#